data_bd4ac88c988b39d1960895715d106492
#
_entry.id   bd4ac88c988b39d1960895715d106492
#
_cell.length_a   1.000
_cell.length_b   1.000
_cell.length_c   1.000
_cell.angle_alpha   90.00
_cell.angle_beta   90.00
_cell.angle_gamma   90.00
#
_symmetry.space_group_name_H-M   'P 1'
#
loop_
_entity.id
_entity.type
_entity.pdbx_description
1 polymer ?
#
loop_
_entity_poly.entity_id
_entity_poly.type
_entity_poly.pdbx_seq_one_letter_code
_entity_poly.pdbx_strand_id
1 'polypeptide(L)'
;MQKTFFILLTIILMPYEAFADQPKDWQLGFQDAASQSMYEIVSFHNSILLPIIIAISVFVLFLMAYACFRFRESRNPNPSKTTHNVAIEVLWTLIPCLILIVMAVPSFKILYSQDTIPKADVTIKAIGYQWYWGYEYPDENIIFDSYMIEDKDLLPGQPRL
;
A
#
# COMPACT_ATOMS: atom_id res chain seq x y z
N MET A 1 50.70 -6.08 -2.48
CA MET A 1 49.90 -5.47 -3.55
C MET A 1 49.03 -6.50 -4.30
N GLN A 2 49.56 -7.62 -4.78
CA GLN A 2 48.78 -8.61 -5.54
C GLN A 2 47.64 -9.26 -4.72
N LYS A 3 47.84 -9.63 -3.44
CA LYS A 3 46.82 -10.18 -2.55
C LYS A 3 45.69 -9.19 -2.22
N THR A 4 46.02 -7.92 -2.05
CA THR A 4 45.02 -6.85 -1.81
C THR A 4 44.18 -6.57 -3.06
N PHE A 5 44.75 -6.68 -4.26
CA PHE A 5 44.03 -6.56 -5.51
C PHE A 5 43.02 -7.70 -5.69
N PHE A 6 43.39 -8.96 -5.38
CA PHE A 6 42.49 -10.10 -5.46
C PHE A 6 41.36 -10.02 -4.44
N ILE A 7 41.59 -9.54 -3.22
CA ILE A 7 40.55 -9.35 -2.22
C ILE A 7 39.55 -8.26 -2.64
N LEU A 8 40.04 -7.13 -3.19
CA LEU A 8 39.19 -6.08 -3.74
C LEU A 8 38.37 -6.58 -4.95
N LEU A 9 38.97 -7.37 -5.82
CA LEU A 9 38.29 -7.95 -6.97
C LEU A 9 37.20 -8.95 -6.55
N THR A 10 37.44 -9.75 -5.51
CA THR A 10 36.44 -10.69 -4.95
C THR A 10 35.27 -9.95 -4.30
N ILE A 11 35.48 -8.81 -3.65
CA ILE A 11 34.43 -7.98 -3.06
C ILE A 11 33.58 -7.33 -4.15
N ILE A 12 34.20 -6.92 -5.26
CA ILE A 12 33.50 -6.31 -6.43
C ILE A 12 32.70 -7.36 -7.22
N LEU A 13 33.18 -8.62 -7.24
CA LEU A 13 32.54 -9.72 -7.94
C LEU A 13 31.59 -10.54 -7.07
N MET A 14 31.38 -10.18 -5.80
CA MET A 14 30.27 -10.78 -5.05
C MET A 14 28.98 -10.42 -5.76
N PRO A 15 28.15 -11.43 -6.14
CA PRO A 15 26.83 -11.14 -6.67
C PRO A 15 26.10 -10.32 -5.61
N TYR A 16 25.82 -9.08 -5.88
CA TYR A 16 24.79 -8.35 -5.16
C TYR A 16 23.52 -9.13 -5.47
N GLU A 17 23.07 -9.92 -4.49
CA GLU A 17 21.70 -10.44 -4.56
C GLU A 17 20.82 -9.20 -4.62
N ALA A 18 20.27 -8.94 -5.79
CA ALA A 18 19.23 -7.95 -5.94
C ALA A 18 18.02 -8.51 -5.15
N PHE A 19 17.88 -8.08 -3.91
CA PHE A 19 16.65 -8.33 -3.16
C PHE A 19 15.56 -7.55 -3.87
N ALA A 20 14.84 -8.24 -4.76
CA ALA A 20 13.62 -7.70 -5.30
C ALA A 20 12.65 -7.52 -4.13
N ASP A 21 12.09 -6.31 -4.01
CA ASP A 21 11.10 -6.04 -2.98
C ASP A 21 9.89 -6.95 -3.17
N GLN A 22 9.32 -7.43 -2.08
CA GLN A 22 8.20 -8.37 -2.08
C GLN A 22 7.13 -7.91 -1.10
N PRO A 23 5.88 -8.35 -1.28
CA PRO A 23 4.81 -8.06 -0.34
C PRO A 23 5.17 -8.46 1.09
N LYS A 24 4.90 -7.58 2.06
CA LYS A 24 5.14 -7.87 3.47
C LYS A 24 4.08 -8.82 4.01
N ASP A 25 4.48 -9.71 4.91
CA ASP A 25 3.60 -10.68 5.54
C ASP A 25 2.39 -9.99 6.18
N TRP A 26 1.21 -10.61 6.00
CA TRP A 26 -0.07 -10.11 6.52
C TRP A 26 -0.48 -8.73 6.01
N GLN A 27 0.20 -8.19 5.02
CA GLN A 27 -0.06 -6.86 4.45
C GLN A 27 0.02 -5.72 5.49
N LEU A 28 0.86 -5.89 6.53
CA LEU A 28 1.03 -4.90 7.60
C LEU A 28 1.83 -3.67 7.18
N GLY A 29 2.32 -3.64 5.96
CA GLY A 29 3.03 -2.51 5.38
C GLY A 29 3.05 -2.57 3.86
N PHE A 30 3.44 -1.46 3.26
CA PHE A 30 3.67 -1.38 1.82
C PHE A 30 5.09 -1.85 1.48
N GLN A 31 5.28 -2.19 0.21
CA GLN A 31 6.60 -2.33 -0.39
C GLN A 31 7.32 -0.99 -0.40
N ASP A 32 8.64 -1.02 -0.56
CA ASP A 32 9.44 0.20 -0.63
C ASP A 32 9.08 1.01 -1.87
N ALA A 33 8.87 2.31 -1.68
CA ALA A 33 8.38 3.16 -2.74
C ALA A 33 9.48 3.38 -3.80
N ALA A 34 9.23 2.94 -5.05
CA ALA A 34 10.13 3.13 -6.19
C ALA A 34 9.70 4.31 -7.10
N SER A 35 8.53 4.91 -6.85
CA SER A 35 8.03 6.08 -7.59
C SER A 35 7.59 7.19 -6.65
N GLN A 36 7.58 8.43 -7.12
CA GLN A 36 7.12 9.57 -6.36
C GLN A 36 5.66 9.41 -5.92
N SER A 37 4.80 8.92 -6.80
CA SER A 37 3.38 8.67 -6.49
C SER A 37 3.21 7.62 -5.39
N MET A 38 4.00 6.54 -5.41
CA MET A 38 3.95 5.54 -4.34
C MET A 38 4.46 6.10 -3.01
N TYR A 39 5.49 6.93 -3.03
CA TYR A 39 5.97 7.61 -1.83
C TYR A 39 4.87 8.50 -1.20
N GLU A 40 4.13 9.25 -2.02
CA GLU A 40 3.01 10.07 -1.54
C GLU A 40 1.86 9.23 -0.99
N ILE A 41 1.54 8.09 -1.62
CA ILE A 41 0.53 7.14 -1.14
C ILE A 41 0.92 6.58 0.24
N VAL A 42 2.14 6.07 0.37
CA VAL A 42 2.65 5.51 1.63
C VAL A 42 2.67 6.58 2.73
N SER A 43 3.13 7.78 2.42
CA SER A 43 3.14 8.91 3.36
C SER A 43 1.74 9.29 3.82
N PHE A 44 0.79 9.42 2.90
CA PHE A 44 -0.62 9.70 3.22
C PHE A 44 -1.22 8.61 4.11
N HIS A 45 -1.01 7.35 3.74
CA HIS A 45 -1.51 6.22 4.51
C HIS A 45 -0.96 6.21 5.93
N ASN A 46 0.36 6.28 6.08
CA ASN A 46 1.00 6.12 7.38
C ASN A 46 0.82 7.34 8.29
N SER A 47 0.74 8.55 7.73
CA SER A 47 0.67 9.79 8.51
C SER A 47 -0.76 10.27 8.80
N ILE A 48 -1.73 9.91 7.98
CA ILE A 48 -3.10 10.41 8.08
C ILE A 48 -4.10 9.26 8.22
N LEU A 49 -4.16 8.35 7.25
CA LEU A 49 -5.21 7.34 7.18
C LEU A 49 -5.10 6.33 8.32
N LEU A 50 -3.94 5.72 8.51
CA LEU A 50 -3.70 4.70 9.53
C LEU A 50 -3.91 5.23 10.96
N PRO A 51 -3.39 6.41 11.37
CA PRO A 51 -3.68 7.00 12.67
C PRO A 51 -5.17 7.24 12.91
N ILE A 52 -5.91 7.71 11.91
CA ILE A 52 -7.36 7.93 12.01
C ILE A 52 -8.08 6.59 12.22
N ILE A 53 -7.77 5.57 11.44
CA ILE A 53 -8.39 4.24 11.57
C ILE A 53 -8.10 3.64 12.94
N ILE A 54 -6.86 3.72 13.42
CA ILE A 54 -6.48 3.24 14.75
C ILE A 54 -7.25 4.01 15.83
N ALA A 55 -7.30 5.34 15.75
CA ALA A 55 -8.01 6.18 16.71
C ALA A 55 -9.50 5.82 16.79
N ILE A 56 -10.17 5.65 15.65
CA ILE A 56 -11.59 5.24 15.59
C ILE A 56 -11.75 3.85 16.20
N SER A 57 -10.90 2.89 15.83
CA SER A 57 -10.98 1.50 16.33
C SER A 57 -10.80 1.44 17.86
N VAL A 58 -9.81 2.14 18.39
CA VAL A 58 -9.55 2.23 19.83
C VAL A 58 -10.71 2.93 20.54
N PHE A 59 -11.25 4.00 19.97
CA PHE A 59 -12.40 4.71 20.52
C PHE A 59 -13.64 3.83 20.62
N VAL A 60 -13.98 3.10 19.56
CA VAL A 60 -15.12 2.18 19.56
C VAL A 60 -14.90 1.04 20.56
N LEU A 61 -13.70 0.45 20.59
CA LEU A 61 -13.35 -0.59 21.57
C LEU A 61 -13.51 -0.08 23.01
N PHE A 62 -13.05 1.15 23.29
CA PHE A 62 -13.21 1.79 24.59
C PHE A 62 -14.69 1.98 24.94
N LEU A 63 -15.53 2.49 24.02
CA LEU A 63 -16.96 2.65 24.25
C LEU A 63 -17.66 1.31 24.54
N MET A 64 -17.33 0.26 23.79
CA MET A 64 -17.86 -1.09 24.02
C MET A 64 -17.45 -1.62 25.40
N ALA A 65 -16.18 -1.54 25.74
CA ALA A 65 -15.68 -1.95 27.04
C ALA A 65 -16.35 -1.13 28.17
N TYR A 66 -16.42 0.19 28.03
CA TYR A 66 -17.10 1.06 28.98
C TYR A 66 -18.58 0.66 29.17
N ALA A 67 -19.32 0.43 28.08
CA ALA A 67 -20.71 -0.01 28.13
C ALA A 67 -20.86 -1.34 28.88
N CYS A 68 -20.03 -2.34 28.54
CA CYS A 68 -20.08 -3.66 29.21
C CYS A 68 -19.75 -3.57 30.71
N PHE A 69 -18.78 -2.76 31.11
CA PHE A 69 -18.40 -2.65 32.52
C PHE A 69 -19.33 -1.77 33.34
N ARG A 70 -19.79 -0.65 32.77
CA ARG A 70 -20.56 0.37 33.49
C ARG A 70 -22.04 0.01 33.60
N PHE A 71 -22.62 -0.55 32.54
CA PHE A 71 -24.04 -0.79 32.40
C PHE A 71 -24.42 -2.26 32.58
N ARG A 72 -23.56 -3.10 33.13
CA ARG A 72 -23.89 -4.47 33.46
C ARG A 72 -24.99 -4.50 34.55
N GLU A 73 -25.86 -5.50 34.53
CA GLU A 73 -27.01 -5.66 35.42
C GLU A 73 -26.65 -5.47 36.90
N SER A 74 -25.55 -6.06 37.36
CA SER A 74 -25.09 -5.95 38.76
C SER A 74 -24.71 -4.51 39.21
N ARG A 75 -24.44 -3.61 38.28
CA ARG A 75 -24.10 -2.21 38.59
C ARG A 75 -25.16 -1.20 38.16
N ASN A 76 -26.11 -1.60 37.35
CA ASN A 76 -27.16 -0.75 36.83
C ASN A 76 -28.52 -1.47 36.82
N PRO A 77 -29.05 -1.79 37.99
CA PRO A 77 -30.30 -2.54 38.12
C PRO A 77 -31.54 -1.77 37.59
N ASN A 78 -31.45 -0.43 37.55
CA ASN A 78 -32.51 0.44 37.03
C ASN A 78 -32.01 1.25 35.86
N PRO A 79 -32.02 0.72 34.62
CA PRO A 79 -31.53 1.43 33.44
C PRO A 79 -32.40 2.66 33.12
N SER A 80 -31.76 3.69 32.57
CA SER A 80 -32.47 4.85 32.06
C SER A 80 -33.41 4.49 30.92
N LYS A 81 -34.55 5.15 30.83
CA LYS A 81 -35.52 5.00 29.74
C LYS A 81 -35.30 6.02 28.60
N THR A 82 -34.25 6.84 28.67
CA THR A 82 -33.92 7.81 27.62
C THR A 82 -33.46 7.05 26.38
N THR A 83 -34.15 7.24 25.27
CA THR A 83 -33.92 6.47 24.02
C THR A 83 -33.24 7.28 22.93
N HIS A 84 -33.20 8.59 23.05
CA HIS A 84 -32.62 9.47 22.03
C HIS A 84 -32.00 10.74 22.64
N ASN A 85 -31.03 11.32 21.91
CA ASN A 85 -30.41 12.59 22.23
C ASN A 85 -29.94 13.27 20.95
N VAL A 86 -30.67 14.28 20.51
CA VAL A 86 -30.45 14.99 19.25
C VAL A 86 -29.02 15.58 19.16
N ALA A 87 -28.49 16.11 20.27
CA ALA A 87 -27.12 16.67 20.26
C ALA A 87 -26.05 15.61 19.95
N ILE A 88 -26.18 14.40 20.53
CA ILE A 88 -25.28 13.30 20.25
C ILE A 88 -25.44 12.82 18.82
N GLU A 89 -26.67 12.76 18.30
CA GLU A 89 -26.98 12.36 16.93
C GLU A 89 -26.33 13.29 15.90
N VAL A 90 -26.42 14.59 16.13
CA VAL A 90 -25.74 15.58 15.30
C VAL A 90 -24.22 15.39 15.37
N LEU A 91 -23.65 15.16 16.56
CA LEU A 91 -22.21 14.99 16.72
C LEU A 91 -21.69 13.73 16.01
N TRP A 92 -22.37 12.58 16.15
CA TRP A 92 -21.91 11.34 15.50
C TRP A 92 -22.09 11.33 13.98
N THR A 93 -22.90 12.24 13.43
CA THR A 93 -23.00 12.48 11.99
C THR A 93 -21.94 13.46 11.51
N LEU A 94 -21.75 14.56 12.24
CA LEU A 94 -20.90 15.67 11.80
C LEU A 94 -19.40 15.34 11.92
N ILE A 95 -18.99 14.64 12.99
CA ILE A 95 -17.59 14.27 13.21
C ILE A 95 -17.07 13.36 12.09
N PRO A 96 -17.71 12.26 11.70
CA PRO A 96 -17.28 11.45 10.57
C PRO A 96 -17.24 12.23 9.24
N CYS A 97 -18.22 13.09 8.99
CA CYS A 97 -18.18 13.95 7.79
C CYS A 97 -16.95 14.86 7.76
N LEU A 98 -16.61 15.48 8.87
CA LEU A 98 -15.41 16.33 8.97
C LEU A 98 -14.12 15.50 8.75
N ILE A 99 -14.03 14.31 9.32
CA ILE A 99 -12.90 13.40 9.10
C ILE A 99 -12.76 13.08 7.61
N LEU A 100 -13.86 12.75 6.92
CA LEU A 100 -13.85 12.47 5.49
C LEU A 100 -13.38 13.68 4.67
N ILE A 101 -13.83 14.89 5.01
CA ILE A 101 -13.40 16.13 4.34
C ILE A 101 -11.89 16.34 4.51
N VAL A 102 -11.36 16.14 5.72
CA VAL A 102 -9.93 16.27 6.00
C VAL A 102 -9.11 15.26 5.18
N MET A 103 -9.60 14.02 5.03
CA MET A 103 -8.92 13.00 4.23
C MET A 103 -9.07 13.23 2.73
N ALA A 104 -10.18 13.80 2.28
CA ALA A 104 -10.46 14.01 0.86
C ALA A 104 -9.44 14.92 0.19
N VAL A 105 -9.02 16.00 0.84
CA VAL A 105 -8.10 16.97 0.25
C VAL A 105 -6.77 16.34 -0.17
N PRO A 106 -5.99 15.67 0.70
CA PRO A 106 -4.75 15.02 0.30
C PRO A 106 -4.99 13.82 -0.63
N SER A 107 -6.09 13.08 -0.45
CA SER A 107 -6.45 11.95 -1.31
C SER A 107 -6.69 12.39 -2.76
N PHE A 108 -7.48 13.44 -2.98
CA PHE A 108 -7.68 13.98 -4.33
C PHE A 108 -6.41 14.56 -4.94
N LYS A 109 -5.54 15.20 -4.14
CA LYS A 109 -4.25 15.67 -4.63
C LYS A 109 -3.42 14.52 -5.21
N ILE A 110 -3.34 13.39 -4.50
CA ILE A 110 -2.62 12.19 -4.97
C ILE A 110 -3.31 11.62 -6.21
N LEU A 111 -4.64 11.52 -6.22
CA LEU A 111 -5.39 11.00 -7.35
C LEU A 111 -5.11 11.81 -8.65
N TYR A 112 -5.21 13.13 -8.57
CA TYR A 112 -4.97 13.99 -9.73
C TYR A 112 -3.50 14.03 -10.15
N SER A 113 -2.55 13.85 -9.22
CA SER A 113 -1.14 13.77 -9.58
C SER A 113 -0.81 12.52 -10.40
N GLN A 114 -1.57 11.44 -10.25
CA GLN A 114 -1.40 10.20 -11.01
C GLN A 114 -1.90 10.31 -12.46
N ASP A 115 -2.82 11.22 -12.74
CA ASP A 115 -3.31 11.50 -14.10
C ASP A 115 -2.30 12.33 -14.94
N THR A 116 -1.30 12.92 -14.29
CA THR A 116 -0.30 13.72 -14.97
C THR A 116 0.79 12.82 -15.51
N ILE A 117 0.85 12.66 -16.83
CA ILE A 117 1.90 11.89 -17.50
C ILE A 117 3.14 12.78 -17.63
N PRO A 118 4.25 12.46 -16.92
CA PRO A 118 5.49 13.19 -17.04
C PRO A 118 6.14 12.91 -18.41
N LYS A 119 7.03 13.80 -18.85
CA LYS A 119 7.85 13.52 -20.02
C LYS A 119 8.74 12.31 -19.71
N ALA A 120 8.51 11.22 -20.43
CA ALA A 120 9.27 9.99 -20.27
C ALA A 120 10.54 10.03 -21.14
N ASP A 121 11.63 9.42 -20.65
CA ASP A 121 12.85 9.20 -21.42
C ASP A 121 12.72 7.93 -22.28
N VAL A 122 11.92 6.95 -21.82
CA VAL A 122 11.62 5.70 -22.52
C VAL A 122 10.14 5.41 -22.38
N THR A 123 9.49 5.06 -23.49
CA THR A 123 8.11 4.63 -23.51
C THR A 123 8.03 3.13 -23.75
N ILE A 124 7.35 2.41 -22.85
CA ILE A 124 7.12 0.96 -22.98
C ILE A 124 5.60 0.73 -22.98
N LYS A 125 5.09 0.15 -24.06
CA LYS A 125 3.70 -0.27 -24.16
C LYS A 125 3.61 -1.77 -23.85
N ALA A 126 3.01 -2.12 -22.72
CA ALA A 126 2.72 -3.50 -22.34
C ALA A 126 1.29 -3.85 -22.76
N ILE A 127 1.14 -4.89 -23.54
CA ILE A 127 -0.15 -5.36 -24.08
C ILE A 127 -0.44 -6.74 -23.51
N GLY A 128 -1.51 -6.87 -22.72
CA GLY A 128 -1.97 -8.16 -22.20
C GLY A 128 -2.76 -8.92 -23.26
N TYR A 129 -2.29 -10.09 -23.61
CA TYR A 129 -3.02 -11.05 -24.41
C TYR A 129 -3.50 -12.21 -23.55
N GLN A 130 -4.39 -13.03 -24.05
CA GLN A 130 -4.81 -14.23 -23.34
C GLN A 130 -3.65 -15.22 -23.32
N TRP A 131 -3.03 -15.29 -22.15
CA TRP A 131 -1.96 -16.13 -21.65
C TRP A 131 -0.53 -15.71 -22.01
N TYR A 132 -0.30 -14.47 -22.55
CA TYR A 132 1.04 -13.94 -22.76
C TYR A 132 1.04 -12.40 -22.77
N TRP A 133 2.23 -11.80 -22.74
CA TRP A 133 2.44 -10.35 -22.79
C TRP A 133 3.19 -9.97 -24.04
N GLY A 134 2.70 -8.94 -24.75
CA GLY A 134 3.44 -8.27 -25.80
C GLY A 134 4.03 -6.95 -25.29
N TYR A 135 5.23 -6.65 -25.72
CA TYR A 135 5.94 -5.40 -25.38
C TYR A 135 6.33 -4.66 -26.66
N GLU A 136 5.99 -3.38 -26.70
CA GLU A 136 6.39 -2.48 -27.77
C GLU A 136 7.20 -1.33 -27.16
N TYR A 137 8.34 -1.03 -27.73
CA TYR A 137 9.19 0.12 -27.47
C TYR A 137 9.10 1.07 -28.68
N PRO A 138 8.13 1.99 -28.73
CA PRO A 138 7.88 2.80 -29.93
C PRO A 138 9.07 3.64 -30.36
N ASP A 139 9.86 4.12 -29.39
CA ASP A 139 11.02 4.97 -29.64
C ASP A 139 12.19 4.21 -30.28
N GLU A 140 12.29 2.91 -30.03
CA GLU A 140 13.37 2.02 -30.50
C GLU A 140 12.92 1.07 -31.62
N ASN A 141 11.64 1.07 -31.99
CA ASN A 141 11.04 0.13 -32.95
C ASN A 141 11.27 -1.35 -32.59
N ILE A 142 11.27 -1.67 -31.29
CA ILE A 142 11.42 -3.03 -30.78
C ILE A 142 10.03 -3.55 -30.41
N ILE A 143 9.69 -4.77 -30.88
CA ILE A 143 8.46 -5.46 -30.54
C ILE A 143 8.81 -6.93 -30.24
N PHE A 144 8.33 -7.46 -29.13
CA PHE A 144 8.47 -8.87 -28.80
C PHE A 144 7.36 -9.36 -27.89
N ASP A 145 7.16 -10.68 -27.88
CA ASP A 145 6.20 -11.35 -27.01
C ASP A 145 6.94 -12.13 -25.91
N SER A 146 6.36 -12.13 -24.71
CA SER A 146 6.86 -12.87 -23.56
C SER A 146 5.86 -13.98 -23.20
N TYR A 147 6.27 -15.21 -23.35
CA TYR A 147 5.50 -16.41 -23.05
C TYR A 147 6.00 -17.05 -21.77
N MET A 148 5.08 -17.54 -20.94
CA MET A 148 5.44 -18.29 -19.75
C MET A 148 6.12 -19.62 -20.14
N ILE A 149 7.29 -19.89 -19.59
CA ILE A 149 8.04 -21.13 -19.82
C ILE A 149 7.39 -22.25 -19.01
N GLU A 150 7.15 -23.41 -19.63
CA GLU A 150 6.63 -24.57 -18.92
C GLU A 150 7.68 -25.18 -17.98
N ASP A 151 7.22 -25.77 -16.86
CA ASP A 151 8.10 -26.30 -15.80
C ASP A 151 9.16 -27.31 -16.33
N LYS A 152 8.80 -28.05 -17.35
CA LYS A 152 9.69 -29.04 -17.99
C LYS A 152 10.86 -28.42 -18.78
N ASP A 153 10.69 -27.18 -19.23
CA ASP A 153 11.64 -26.46 -20.08
C ASP A 153 12.42 -25.38 -19.30
N LEU A 154 12.11 -25.21 -18.01
CA LEU A 154 12.71 -24.21 -17.15
C LEU A 154 14.10 -24.67 -16.72
N LEU A 155 15.13 -23.83 -17.02
CA LEU A 155 16.49 -24.08 -16.55
C LEU A 155 16.65 -23.63 -15.08
N PRO A 156 17.54 -24.30 -14.29
CA PRO A 156 17.80 -23.88 -12.92
C PRO A 156 18.22 -22.40 -12.82
N GLY A 157 17.46 -21.61 -12.06
CA GLY A 157 17.73 -20.17 -11.89
C GLY A 157 17.17 -19.26 -13.00
N GLN A 158 16.50 -19.80 -14.00
CA GLN A 158 15.83 -19.02 -15.03
C GLN A 158 14.46 -18.53 -14.53
N PRO A 159 14.11 -17.25 -14.75
CA PRO A 159 12.75 -16.78 -14.48
C PRO A 159 11.74 -17.39 -15.45
N ARG A 160 10.48 -17.50 -15.01
CA ARG A 160 9.39 -18.08 -15.82
C ARG A 160 8.91 -17.22 -16.97
N LEU A 161 9.19 -15.90 -16.88
CA LEU A 161 8.81 -14.86 -17.85
C LEU A 161 10.04 -14.05 -18.22
#